data_68d32946c0af54a06a9cde5b62fc289c
#
_entry.id   68d32946c0af54a06a9cde5b62fc289c
#
_cell.length_a   1.000
_cell.length_b   1.000
_cell.length_c   1.000
_cell.angle_alpha   90.00
_cell.angle_beta   90.00
_cell.angle_gamma   90.00
#
_symmetry.space_group_name_H-M   'P 1'
#
loop_
_entity.id
_entity.type
_entity.pdbx_description
1 polymer ?
#
loop_
_entity_poly.entity_id
_entity_poly.type
_entity_poly.pdbx_seq_one_letter_code
_entity_poly.pdbx_strand_id
1 'polypeptide(L)'
;AMTEAEEFAEIYGLGVVEVPTNRPIARKDEDDQVYRTAMEKYQAMINETKKAHENGQPVLLGTTSIEKSELLSQLLQKEGIKHNVLNARHHEQEAQIVADAGRLGAVTIATNMAGRGTDIKLGGNVEFKVLEAIAETPDGDHEAIRARIEEAHVADEEAVKQAGGLFVMASERHESRRIDNQLRGRSGRQG
;
A
#
# COMPACT_ATOMS: atom_id res chain seq x y z
N ALA A 1 -16.03 1.02 -12.57
CA ALA A 1 -17.12 0.97 -13.56
C ALA A 1 -18.43 1.49 -12.98
N MET A 2 -18.90 0.99 -11.81
CA MET A 2 -20.19 1.48 -11.23
C MET A 2 -20.20 2.99 -10.96
N THR A 3 -19.10 3.58 -10.56
CA THR A 3 -18.96 5.04 -10.33
C THR A 3 -19.10 5.86 -11.61
N GLU A 4 -18.89 5.27 -12.77
CA GLU A 4 -18.98 5.87 -14.11
C GLU A 4 -20.07 5.18 -14.98
N ALA A 5 -21.09 4.57 -14.36
CA ALA A 5 -22.13 3.84 -15.08
C ALA A 5 -22.92 4.74 -16.04
N GLU A 6 -23.18 5.98 -15.65
CA GLU A 6 -23.86 6.98 -16.50
C GLU A 6 -23.02 7.32 -17.73
N GLU A 7 -21.71 7.52 -17.56
CA GLU A 7 -20.78 7.79 -18.66
C GLU A 7 -20.71 6.61 -19.65
N PHE A 8 -20.70 5.38 -19.14
CA PHE A 8 -20.74 4.16 -19.98
C PHE A 8 -22.04 4.07 -20.78
N ALA A 9 -23.17 4.43 -20.19
CA ALA A 9 -24.45 4.43 -20.86
C ALA A 9 -24.55 5.53 -21.92
N GLU A 10 -24.15 6.76 -21.59
CA GLU A 10 -24.29 7.92 -22.47
C GLU A 10 -23.31 7.89 -23.66
N ILE A 11 -22.04 7.53 -23.44
CA ILE A 11 -21.00 7.58 -24.49
C ILE A 11 -20.95 6.30 -25.30
N TYR A 12 -21.08 5.15 -24.66
CA TYR A 12 -20.84 3.85 -25.29
C TYR A 12 -22.11 3.01 -25.44
N GLY A 13 -23.23 3.43 -24.86
CA GLY A 13 -24.48 2.65 -24.85
C GLY A 13 -24.36 1.32 -24.07
N LEU A 14 -23.44 1.25 -23.11
CA LEU A 14 -23.15 0.04 -22.36
C LEU A 14 -23.79 0.04 -20.97
N GLY A 15 -24.42 -1.07 -20.59
CA GLY A 15 -24.85 -1.30 -19.22
C GLY A 15 -23.69 -1.78 -18.34
N VAL A 16 -23.68 -1.37 -17.07
CA VAL A 16 -22.71 -1.84 -16.08
C VAL A 16 -23.39 -2.81 -15.13
N VAL A 17 -22.83 -4.03 -15.00
CA VAL A 17 -23.30 -5.08 -14.10
C VAL A 17 -22.25 -5.33 -13.04
N GLU A 18 -22.70 -5.35 -11.78
CA GLU A 18 -21.83 -5.69 -10.66
C GLU A 18 -21.72 -7.21 -10.54
N VAL A 19 -20.48 -7.71 -10.60
CA VAL A 19 -20.18 -9.11 -10.34
C VAL A 19 -19.71 -9.21 -8.90
N PRO A 20 -20.36 -10.01 -8.04
CA PRO A 20 -19.96 -10.15 -6.64
C PRO A 20 -18.56 -10.77 -6.53
N THR A 21 -17.88 -10.47 -5.45
CA THR A 21 -16.55 -11.02 -5.17
C THR A 21 -16.62 -12.53 -4.92
N ASN A 22 -15.58 -13.26 -5.36
CA ASN A 22 -15.47 -14.71 -5.14
C ASN A 22 -15.31 -15.08 -3.64
N ARG A 23 -14.68 -14.20 -2.87
CA ARG A 23 -14.51 -14.34 -1.41
C ARG A 23 -15.10 -13.12 -0.70
N PRO A 24 -15.58 -13.26 0.55
CA PRO A 24 -16.01 -12.13 1.35
C PRO A 24 -14.90 -11.08 1.47
N ILE A 25 -15.28 -9.81 1.41
CA ILE A 25 -14.34 -8.70 1.63
C ILE A 25 -14.01 -8.65 3.12
N ALA A 26 -12.75 -8.90 3.47
CA ALA A 26 -12.26 -8.79 4.85
C ALA A 26 -11.82 -7.37 5.22
N ARG A 27 -11.63 -6.48 4.21
CA ARG A 27 -11.23 -5.09 4.43
C ARG A 27 -12.29 -4.34 5.24
N LYS A 28 -11.84 -3.65 6.29
CA LYS A 28 -12.66 -2.73 7.07
C LYS A 28 -12.45 -1.31 6.56
N ASP A 29 -13.49 -0.72 6.00
CA ASP A 29 -13.48 0.70 5.61
C ASP A 29 -13.97 1.55 6.79
N GLU A 30 -13.14 2.48 7.25
CA GLU A 30 -13.48 3.41 8.32
C GLU A 30 -13.99 4.73 7.75
N ASP A 31 -14.76 5.47 8.56
CA ASP A 31 -15.31 6.77 8.19
C ASP A 31 -14.21 7.83 8.10
N ASP A 32 -14.49 8.88 7.31
CA ASP A 32 -13.60 10.03 7.20
C ASP A 32 -13.52 10.77 8.54
N GLN A 33 -12.29 11.17 8.89
CA GLN A 33 -12.04 12.02 10.06
C GLN A 33 -11.82 13.46 9.59
N VAL A 34 -12.46 14.40 10.28
CA VAL A 34 -12.38 15.82 9.95
C VAL A 34 -11.55 16.55 11.02
N TYR A 35 -10.60 17.37 10.58
CA TYR A 35 -9.71 18.15 11.43
C TYR A 35 -9.85 19.63 11.13
N ARG A 36 -9.64 20.48 12.12
CA ARG A 36 -9.75 21.95 11.97
C ARG A 36 -8.61 22.53 11.15
N THR A 37 -7.42 21.92 11.23
CA THR A 37 -6.23 22.38 10.50
C THR A 37 -5.52 21.22 9.80
N ALA A 38 -4.76 21.55 8.75
CA ALA A 38 -3.94 20.57 8.04
C ALA A 38 -2.87 19.95 8.99
N MET A 39 -2.31 20.73 9.88
CA MET A 39 -1.29 20.24 10.83
C MET A 39 -1.86 19.25 11.84
N GLU A 40 -3.07 19.51 12.38
CA GLU A 40 -3.78 18.55 13.26
C GLU A 40 -4.01 17.23 12.52
N LYS A 41 -4.45 17.30 11.24
CA LYS A 41 -4.64 16.11 10.39
C LYS A 41 -3.34 15.33 10.21
N TYR A 42 -2.26 15.99 9.81
CA TYR A 42 -0.98 15.31 9.60
C TYR A 42 -0.43 14.71 10.89
N GLN A 43 -0.56 15.41 12.03
CA GLN A 43 -0.14 14.87 13.31
C GLN A 43 -0.94 13.62 13.70
N ALA A 44 -2.26 13.61 13.44
CA ALA A 44 -3.08 12.44 13.66
C ALA A 44 -2.66 11.26 12.77
N MET A 45 -2.38 11.51 11.48
CA MET A 45 -1.87 10.48 10.55
C MET A 45 -0.54 9.89 11.05
N ILE A 46 0.39 10.73 11.51
CA ILE A 46 1.67 10.29 12.06
C ILE A 46 1.46 9.43 13.31
N ASN A 47 0.58 9.83 14.21
CA ASN A 47 0.29 9.08 15.44
C ASN A 47 -0.30 7.68 15.13
N GLU A 48 -1.24 7.60 14.19
CA GLU A 48 -1.80 6.31 13.76
C GLU A 48 -0.76 5.45 13.03
N THR A 49 0.08 6.07 12.18
CA THR A 49 1.20 5.38 11.53
C THR A 49 2.16 4.79 12.55
N LYS A 50 2.50 5.55 13.59
CA LYS A 50 3.39 5.09 14.66
C LYS A 50 2.83 3.88 15.40
N LYS A 51 1.56 3.94 15.80
CA LYS A 51 0.87 2.82 16.45
C LYS A 51 0.86 1.55 15.59
N ALA A 52 0.50 1.69 14.31
CA ALA A 52 0.47 0.57 13.39
C ALA A 52 1.88 -0.02 13.18
N HIS A 53 2.89 0.82 12.96
CA HIS A 53 4.28 0.43 12.79
C HIS A 53 4.83 -0.32 14.02
N GLU A 54 4.57 0.17 15.23
CA GLU A 54 4.96 -0.47 16.49
C GLU A 54 4.31 -1.85 16.68
N ASN A 55 3.09 -2.05 16.14
CA ASN A 55 2.40 -3.33 16.12
C ASN A 55 2.81 -4.24 14.96
N GLY A 56 3.76 -3.85 14.13
CA GLY A 56 4.19 -4.59 12.95
C GLY A 56 3.24 -4.50 11.75
N GLN A 57 2.19 -3.68 11.81
CA GLN A 57 1.25 -3.51 10.71
C GLN A 57 1.86 -2.62 9.62
N PRO A 58 1.90 -3.06 8.34
CA PRO A 58 2.33 -2.21 7.24
C PRO A 58 1.32 -1.09 6.96
N VAL A 59 1.84 0.09 6.67
CA VAL A 59 1.04 1.31 6.44
C VAL A 59 1.33 1.88 5.06
N LEU A 60 0.27 2.21 4.33
CA LEU A 60 0.32 2.96 3.07
C LEU A 60 -0.36 4.31 3.25
N LEU A 61 0.42 5.39 3.13
CA LEU A 61 -0.06 6.75 3.20
C LEU A 61 -0.28 7.30 1.79
N GLY A 62 -1.52 7.51 1.40
CA GLY A 62 -1.89 8.10 0.11
C GLY A 62 -1.95 9.62 0.18
N THR A 63 -1.29 10.30 -0.77
CA THR A 63 -1.33 11.75 -0.90
C THR A 63 -1.76 12.16 -2.30
N THR A 64 -2.26 13.39 -2.45
CA THR A 64 -2.72 13.95 -3.73
C THR A 64 -1.63 14.68 -4.50
N SER A 65 -0.49 15.00 -3.86
CA SER A 65 0.62 15.69 -4.51
C SER A 65 1.98 15.28 -3.96
N ILE A 66 3.03 15.59 -4.73
CA ILE A 66 4.42 15.33 -4.34
C ILE A 66 4.79 16.16 -3.10
N GLU A 67 4.38 17.42 -3.05
CA GLU A 67 4.66 18.34 -1.93
C GLU A 67 4.09 17.79 -0.60
N LYS A 68 2.87 17.23 -0.64
CA LYS A 68 2.24 16.60 0.52
C LYS A 68 2.98 15.32 0.94
N SER A 69 3.48 14.54 -0.02
CA SER A 69 4.33 13.38 0.26
C SER A 69 5.62 13.77 0.94
N GLU A 70 6.28 14.84 0.46
CA GLU A 70 7.52 15.35 1.05
C GLU A 70 7.29 15.89 2.46
N LEU A 71 6.18 16.60 2.69
CA LEU A 71 5.81 17.09 4.04
C LEU A 71 5.59 15.92 5.01
N LEU A 72 4.82 14.90 4.63
CA LEU A 72 4.61 13.71 5.46
C LEU A 72 5.92 12.97 5.72
N SER A 73 6.79 12.87 4.71
CA SER A 73 8.11 12.25 4.85
C SER A 73 8.96 12.97 5.90
N GLN A 74 9.01 14.31 5.86
CA GLN A 74 9.74 15.11 6.85
C GLN A 74 9.18 14.92 8.28
N LEU A 75 7.85 14.83 8.41
CA LEU A 75 7.21 14.61 9.70
C LEU A 75 7.52 13.21 10.26
N LEU A 76 7.45 12.17 9.43
CA LEU A 76 7.82 10.80 9.81
C LEU A 76 9.31 10.71 10.21
N GLN A 77 10.17 11.40 9.47
CA GLN A 77 11.61 11.46 9.77
C GLN A 77 11.88 12.11 11.14
N LYS A 78 11.17 13.19 11.49
CA LYS A 78 11.27 13.83 12.81
C LYS A 78 10.87 12.89 13.95
N GLU A 79 9.90 12.02 13.72
CA GLU A 79 9.46 10.99 14.67
C GLU A 79 10.36 9.74 14.66
N GLY A 80 11.39 9.70 13.83
CA GLY A 80 12.31 8.57 13.72
C GLY A 80 11.68 7.33 13.05
N ILE A 81 10.59 7.49 12.31
CA ILE A 81 9.92 6.39 11.62
C ILE A 81 10.55 6.20 10.24
N LYS A 82 11.20 5.04 10.05
CA LYS A 82 11.77 4.64 8.76
C LYS A 82 10.64 4.40 7.75
N HIS A 83 10.74 4.98 6.56
CA HIS A 83 9.72 4.91 5.53
C HIS A 83 10.31 5.03 4.13
N ASN A 84 9.54 4.63 3.13
CA ASN A 84 9.84 4.81 1.71
C ASN A 84 8.82 5.79 1.08
N VAL A 85 9.28 6.56 0.09
CA VAL A 85 8.42 7.47 -0.68
C VAL A 85 8.34 6.99 -2.12
N LEU A 86 7.11 6.63 -2.53
CA LEU A 86 6.78 6.18 -3.87
C LEU A 86 6.16 7.35 -4.64
N ASN A 87 6.92 7.93 -5.55
CA ASN A 87 6.46 9.00 -6.43
C ASN A 87 6.98 8.80 -7.85
N ALA A 88 6.38 9.51 -8.83
CA ALA A 88 6.71 9.39 -10.25
C ALA A 88 8.14 9.83 -10.65
N ARG A 89 8.96 10.30 -9.70
CA ARG A 89 10.34 10.76 -9.99
C ARG A 89 11.38 9.64 -10.03
N HIS A 90 11.09 8.49 -9.42
CA HIS A 90 12.07 7.40 -9.22
C HIS A 90 11.54 6.05 -9.69
N HIS A 91 11.31 5.91 -11.00
CA HIS A 91 10.74 4.70 -11.59
C HIS A 91 11.56 3.42 -11.33
N GLU A 92 12.90 3.52 -11.30
CA GLU A 92 13.75 2.35 -11.06
C GLU A 92 13.61 1.76 -9.67
N GLN A 93 13.30 2.59 -8.67
CA GLN A 93 13.09 2.16 -7.28
C GLN A 93 11.62 1.80 -6.98
N GLU A 94 10.72 2.15 -7.88
CA GLU A 94 9.28 1.96 -7.66
C GLU A 94 8.91 0.50 -7.41
N ALA A 95 9.44 -0.40 -8.23
CA ALA A 95 9.17 -1.83 -8.12
C ALA A 95 9.66 -2.41 -6.78
N GLN A 96 10.84 -1.99 -6.32
CA GLN A 96 11.40 -2.41 -5.04
C GLN A 96 10.56 -1.88 -3.86
N ILE A 97 10.20 -0.60 -3.90
CA ILE A 97 9.37 0.02 -2.84
C ILE A 97 8.01 -0.69 -2.72
N VAL A 98 7.38 -1.00 -3.87
CA VAL A 98 6.11 -1.73 -3.87
C VAL A 98 6.30 -3.17 -3.37
N ALA A 99 7.39 -3.83 -3.75
CA ALA A 99 7.72 -5.18 -3.28
C ALA A 99 7.87 -5.25 -1.76
N ASP A 100 8.37 -4.19 -1.14
CA ASP A 100 8.61 -4.09 0.31
C ASP A 100 7.43 -3.51 1.10
N ALA A 101 6.47 -2.86 0.43
CA ALA A 101 5.40 -2.11 1.09
C ALA A 101 4.48 -2.97 1.97
N GLY A 102 4.39 -4.28 1.73
CA GLY A 102 3.61 -5.23 2.51
C GLY A 102 4.38 -5.95 3.62
N ARG A 103 5.67 -5.65 3.83
CA ARG A 103 6.48 -6.24 4.91
C ARG A 103 6.01 -5.79 6.29
N LEU A 104 6.31 -6.57 7.30
CA LEU A 104 6.00 -6.25 8.69
C LEU A 104 6.54 -4.87 9.07
N GLY A 105 5.66 -3.99 9.56
CA GLY A 105 6.01 -2.66 10.01
C GLY A 105 6.49 -1.71 8.91
N ALA A 106 6.37 -2.06 7.62
CA ALA A 106 6.72 -1.17 6.52
C ALA A 106 5.84 0.08 6.51
N VAL A 107 6.44 1.25 6.27
CA VAL A 107 5.71 2.50 6.08
C VAL A 107 6.05 3.06 4.71
N THR A 108 5.03 3.25 3.87
CA THR A 108 5.17 3.73 2.50
C THR A 108 4.26 4.93 2.28
N ILE A 109 4.83 6.02 1.75
CA ILE A 109 4.05 7.16 1.27
C ILE A 109 3.95 7.04 -0.25
N ALA A 110 2.74 7.13 -0.81
CA ALA A 110 2.52 7.07 -2.25
C ALA A 110 1.63 8.21 -2.72
N THR A 111 2.00 8.85 -3.82
CA THR A 111 1.06 9.70 -4.56
C THR A 111 0.03 8.82 -5.27
N ASN A 112 -1.15 9.38 -5.54
CA ASN A 112 -2.30 8.63 -6.09
C ASN A 112 -2.01 7.84 -7.38
N MET A 113 -1.03 8.25 -8.18
CA MET A 113 -0.68 7.61 -9.45
C MET A 113 0.48 6.61 -9.34
N ALA A 114 1.26 6.66 -8.27
CA ALA A 114 2.44 5.83 -8.10
C ALA A 114 2.07 4.37 -7.75
N GLY A 115 2.80 3.40 -8.29
CA GLY A 115 2.59 1.96 -8.07
C GLY A 115 1.26 1.42 -8.62
N ARG A 116 0.61 2.14 -9.54
CA ARG A 116 -0.65 1.70 -10.14
C ARG A 116 -0.42 0.43 -10.97
N GLY A 117 -1.34 -0.53 -10.82
CA GLY A 117 -1.28 -1.81 -11.55
C GLY A 117 -0.43 -2.88 -10.89
N THR A 118 0.28 -2.57 -9.79
CA THR A 118 1.07 -3.55 -9.03
C THR A 118 0.42 -3.83 -7.69
N ASP A 119 0.24 -5.11 -7.34
CA ASP A 119 -0.32 -5.51 -6.05
C ASP A 119 0.75 -5.43 -4.94
N ILE A 120 0.32 -4.93 -3.77
CA ILE A 120 1.11 -5.00 -2.54
C ILE A 120 0.81 -6.36 -1.91
N LYS A 121 1.85 -7.20 -1.79
CA LYS A 121 1.76 -8.54 -1.21
C LYS A 121 2.09 -8.48 0.28
N LEU A 122 1.22 -9.03 1.12
CA LEU A 122 1.48 -9.12 2.56
C LEU A 122 2.71 -10.00 2.83
N GLY A 123 3.58 -9.56 3.73
CA GLY A 123 4.88 -10.17 3.96
C GLY A 123 5.95 -9.79 2.94
N GLY A 124 5.62 -9.00 1.93
CA GLY A 124 6.51 -8.58 0.83
C GLY A 124 6.44 -9.51 -0.39
N ASN A 125 7.11 -9.12 -1.46
CA ASN A 125 7.15 -9.91 -2.70
C ASN A 125 8.26 -10.95 -2.65
N VAL A 126 7.88 -12.23 -2.66
CA VAL A 126 8.82 -13.39 -2.59
C VAL A 126 9.80 -13.39 -3.76
N GLU A 127 9.31 -13.16 -4.99
CA GLU A 127 10.17 -13.19 -6.18
C GLU A 127 11.28 -12.13 -6.11
N PHE A 128 10.98 -10.93 -5.60
CA PHE A 128 11.99 -9.89 -5.37
C PHE A 128 13.00 -10.32 -4.31
N LYS A 129 12.55 -10.88 -3.18
CA LYS A 129 13.45 -11.40 -2.13
C LYS A 129 14.39 -12.49 -2.66
N VAL A 130 13.87 -13.39 -3.51
CA VAL A 130 14.65 -14.45 -4.14
C VAL A 130 15.69 -13.88 -5.10
N LEU A 131 15.30 -12.93 -5.96
CA LEU A 131 16.22 -12.30 -6.92
C LEU A 131 17.35 -11.54 -6.21
N GLU A 132 17.04 -10.81 -5.13
CA GLU A 132 18.05 -10.13 -4.32
C GLU A 132 19.03 -11.12 -3.70
N ALA A 133 18.52 -12.20 -3.06
CA ALA A 133 19.36 -13.21 -2.41
C ALA A 133 20.26 -13.97 -3.41
N ILE A 134 19.76 -14.25 -4.61
CA ILE A 134 20.56 -14.85 -5.70
C ILE A 134 21.64 -13.87 -6.19
N ALA A 135 21.30 -12.57 -6.31
CA ALA A 135 22.28 -11.57 -6.72
C ALA A 135 23.41 -11.39 -5.70
N GLU A 136 23.11 -11.52 -4.40
CA GLU A 136 24.11 -11.49 -3.32
C GLU A 136 24.97 -12.76 -3.26
N THR A 137 24.45 -13.90 -3.71
CA THR A 137 25.11 -15.21 -3.68
C THR A 137 24.99 -15.93 -5.02
N PRO A 138 25.67 -15.44 -6.09
CA PRO A 138 25.51 -15.98 -7.46
C PRO A 138 25.89 -17.46 -7.60
N ASP A 139 26.88 -17.91 -6.85
CA ASP A 139 27.38 -19.31 -6.82
C ASP A 139 26.63 -20.20 -5.82
N GLY A 140 25.57 -19.68 -5.19
CA GLY A 140 24.76 -20.39 -4.22
C GLY A 140 23.79 -21.40 -4.84
N ASP A 141 23.27 -22.30 -4.03
CA ASP A 141 22.16 -23.18 -4.42
C ASP A 141 20.86 -22.37 -4.50
N HIS A 142 20.48 -21.98 -5.71
CA HIS A 142 19.31 -21.12 -5.96
C HIS A 142 17.99 -21.79 -5.53
N GLU A 143 17.88 -23.12 -5.63
CA GLU A 143 16.69 -23.84 -5.18
C GLU A 143 16.58 -23.82 -3.64
N ALA A 144 17.69 -24.05 -2.95
CA ALA A 144 17.71 -23.94 -1.49
C ALA A 144 17.43 -22.52 -0.99
N ILE A 145 17.96 -21.49 -1.68
CA ILE A 145 17.70 -20.08 -1.38
C ILE A 145 16.19 -19.79 -1.53
N ARG A 146 15.60 -20.20 -2.64
CA ARG A 146 14.16 -20.02 -2.90
C ARG A 146 13.32 -20.71 -1.83
N ALA A 147 13.57 -21.99 -1.57
CA ALA A 147 12.80 -22.77 -0.59
C ALA A 147 12.82 -22.13 0.81
N ARG A 148 14.00 -21.65 1.25
CA ARG A 148 14.15 -20.96 2.54
C ARG A 148 13.36 -19.66 2.61
N ILE A 149 13.36 -18.87 1.51
CA ILE A 149 12.64 -17.60 1.45
C ILE A 149 11.13 -17.83 1.42
N GLU A 150 10.66 -18.82 0.66
CA GLU A 150 9.24 -19.19 0.59
C GLU A 150 8.72 -19.68 1.95
N GLU A 151 9.48 -20.52 2.65
CA GLU A 151 9.14 -20.99 4.00
C GLU A 151 9.06 -19.82 5.00
N ALA A 152 10.07 -18.94 5.02
CA ALA A 152 10.07 -17.77 5.88
C ALA A 152 8.91 -16.80 5.55
N HIS A 153 8.55 -16.67 4.27
CA HIS A 153 7.49 -15.80 3.83
C HIS A 153 6.12 -16.18 4.39
N VAL A 154 5.82 -17.45 4.53
CA VAL A 154 4.55 -17.93 5.11
C VAL A 154 4.35 -17.37 6.52
N ALA A 155 5.40 -17.38 7.35
CA ALA A 155 5.36 -16.82 8.69
C ALA A 155 5.22 -15.29 8.67
N ASP A 156 5.94 -14.61 7.77
CA ASP A 156 5.87 -13.15 7.58
C ASP A 156 4.46 -12.72 7.17
N GLU A 157 3.85 -13.40 6.19
CA GLU A 157 2.50 -13.12 5.72
C GLU A 157 1.47 -13.30 6.83
N GLU A 158 1.56 -14.39 7.57
CA GLU A 158 0.64 -14.64 8.69
C GLU A 158 0.79 -13.61 9.80
N ALA A 159 2.02 -13.20 10.14
CA ALA A 159 2.27 -12.17 11.13
C ALA A 159 1.68 -10.80 10.70
N VAL A 160 1.78 -10.46 9.41
CA VAL A 160 1.16 -9.24 8.87
C VAL A 160 -0.37 -9.32 8.94
N LYS A 161 -0.97 -10.47 8.62
CA LYS A 161 -2.42 -10.68 8.75
C LYS A 161 -2.89 -10.54 10.19
N GLN A 162 -2.16 -11.11 11.15
CA GLN A 162 -2.46 -10.98 12.58
C GLN A 162 -2.31 -9.55 13.08
N ALA A 163 -1.39 -8.76 12.53
CA ALA A 163 -1.24 -7.33 12.81
C ALA A 163 -2.37 -6.46 12.22
N GLY A 164 -3.24 -7.04 11.38
CA GLY A 164 -4.39 -6.34 10.77
C GLY A 164 -4.29 -6.12 9.26
N GLY A 165 -3.28 -6.72 8.59
CA GLY A 165 -3.06 -6.55 7.15
C GLY A 165 -2.56 -5.15 6.78
N LEU A 166 -2.68 -4.77 5.50
CA LEU A 166 -2.24 -3.45 5.04
C LEU A 166 -3.20 -2.35 5.49
N PHE A 167 -2.70 -1.41 6.29
CA PHE A 167 -3.44 -0.23 6.72
C PHE A 167 -3.25 0.92 5.71
N VAL A 168 -4.33 1.36 5.09
CA VAL A 168 -4.31 2.44 4.10
C VAL A 168 -4.94 3.70 4.67
N MET A 169 -4.19 4.79 4.69
CA MET A 169 -4.68 6.13 5.05
C MET A 169 -4.52 7.09 3.88
N ALA A 170 -5.55 7.86 3.57
CA ALA A 170 -5.51 8.96 2.61
C ALA A 170 -5.42 10.30 3.35
N SER A 171 -4.56 11.21 2.90
CA SER A 171 -4.45 12.55 3.48
C SER A 171 -5.69 13.41 3.20
N GLU A 172 -6.43 13.08 2.14
CA GLU A 172 -7.65 13.77 1.73
C GLU A 172 -8.40 12.95 0.68
N ARG A 173 -9.65 13.31 0.43
CA ARG A 173 -10.43 12.80 -0.70
C ARG A 173 -9.91 13.38 -2.01
N HIS A 174 -9.96 12.57 -3.07
CA HIS A 174 -9.74 13.02 -4.44
C HIS A 174 -11.03 13.59 -5.05
N GLU A 175 -10.90 14.37 -6.11
CA GLU A 175 -12.07 14.88 -6.87
C GLU A 175 -12.91 13.73 -7.44
N SER A 176 -12.27 12.65 -7.87
CA SER A 176 -12.95 11.46 -8.37
C SER A 176 -12.99 10.35 -7.32
N ARG A 177 -14.22 9.90 -7.01
CA ARG A 177 -14.45 8.73 -6.14
C ARG A 177 -13.76 7.46 -6.64
N ARG A 178 -13.55 7.35 -7.95
CA ARG A 178 -12.81 6.25 -8.55
C ARG A 178 -11.37 6.18 -8.04
N ILE A 179 -10.70 7.32 -7.88
CA ILE A 179 -9.32 7.38 -7.36
C ILE A 179 -9.29 6.98 -5.89
N ASP A 180 -10.24 7.43 -5.08
CA ASP A 180 -10.36 7.00 -3.68
C ASP A 180 -10.56 5.48 -3.58
N ASN A 181 -11.41 4.91 -4.43
CA ASN A 181 -11.64 3.47 -4.49
C ASN A 181 -10.39 2.69 -4.95
N GLN A 182 -9.56 3.25 -5.84
CA GLN A 182 -8.29 2.67 -6.24
C GLN A 182 -7.29 2.61 -5.08
N LEU A 183 -7.23 3.66 -4.27
CA LEU A 183 -6.37 3.70 -3.08
C LEU A 183 -6.86 2.70 -2.02
N ARG A 184 -8.15 2.71 -1.68
CA ARG A 184 -8.76 1.72 -0.77
C ARG A 184 -8.54 0.28 -1.24
N GLY A 185 -8.67 0.06 -2.55
CA GLY A 185 -8.46 -1.24 -3.18
C GLY A 185 -7.01 -1.75 -3.19
N ARG A 186 -6.06 -1.03 -2.60
CA ARG A 186 -4.71 -1.55 -2.31
C ARG A 186 -4.72 -2.57 -1.17
N SER A 187 -5.67 -2.44 -0.24
CA SER A 187 -5.91 -3.36 0.87
C SER A 187 -7.00 -4.37 0.52
N GLY A 188 -6.94 -5.57 1.10
CA GLY A 188 -7.97 -6.61 0.97
C GLY A 188 -7.97 -7.36 -0.37
N ARG A 189 -6.82 -7.45 -1.07
CA ARG A 189 -6.67 -8.23 -2.31
C ARG A 189 -5.98 -9.57 -2.09
N GLN A 190 -4.92 -9.56 -1.29
CA GLN A 190 -4.05 -10.72 -1.06
C GLN A 190 -4.12 -11.24 0.39
N GLY A 191 -4.93 -10.61 1.22
CA GLY A 191 -5.12 -11.00 2.61
C GLY A 191 -6.25 -10.26 3.28
#